data_e95c4705e1cad20c756345492e564655
#
_entry.id   e95c4705e1cad20c756345492e564655
#
_cell.length_a   1.000
_cell.length_b   1.000
_cell.length_c   1.000
_cell.angle_alpha   90.00
_cell.angle_beta   90.00
_cell.angle_gamma   90.00
#
_symmetry.space_group_name_H-M   'P 1'
#
loop_
_entity.id
_entity.type
_entity.pdbx_description
1 polymer ?
#
loop_
_entity_poly.entity_id
_entity_poly.type
_entity_poly.pdbx_seq_one_letter_code
_entity_poly.pdbx_strand_id
1 'polypeptide(L)'
;MPQIRPLLVLLRQQWIAALVMGLVLLPVHAQTPPVEPRQTWQMLDYIAVDYAAAVHGGRILSPGEYAEMQEFASAVRTQLQTLPASPQQPRLLARADQLVAAVDLKADSTQVATLARGMADDLLADYPIGAVPVSPPEPARVTALYAQQCAACHGPTGRGDGLAGATLDPPPIAFTD
;
A
#
# COMPACT_ATOMS: atom_id res chain seq x y z
N MET A 1 -1.80 -62.32 -38.95
CA MET A 1 -2.41 -60.96 -38.83
C MET A 1 -1.49 -60.13 -37.94
N PRO A 2 -0.81 -59.09 -38.45
CA PRO A 2 0.26 -58.42 -37.77
C PRO A 2 -0.28 -57.43 -36.69
N GLN A 3 0.46 -57.36 -35.61
CA GLN A 3 0.23 -56.60 -34.39
C GLN A 3 0.42 -55.06 -34.62
N ILE A 4 -0.64 -54.38 -35.04
CA ILE A 4 -0.64 -52.93 -35.24
C ILE A 4 -1.05 -52.17 -33.95
N ARG A 5 -1.60 -52.86 -32.94
CA ARG A 5 -2.13 -52.28 -31.71
C ARG A 5 -1.10 -51.56 -30.78
N PRO A 6 0.16 -52.05 -30.58
CA PRO A 6 1.06 -51.39 -29.66
C PRO A 6 1.60 -50.05 -30.18
N LEU A 7 1.73 -49.87 -31.51
CA LEU A 7 2.28 -48.66 -32.10
C LEU A 7 1.35 -47.44 -31.94
N LEU A 8 0.04 -47.63 -32.05
CA LEU A 8 -0.97 -46.59 -31.87
C LEU A 8 -1.08 -46.10 -30.42
N VAL A 9 -0.86 -46.98 -29.44
CA VAL A 9 -0.84 -46.61 -28.05
C VAL A 9 0.37 -45.76 -27.67
N LEU A 10 1.55 -46.13 -28.19
CA LEU A 10 2.79 -45.34 -27.96
C LEU A 10 2.72 -43.95 -28.60
N LEU A 11 2.20 -43.83 -29.82
CA LEU A 11 2.01 -42.56 -30.48
C LEU A 11 1.03 -41.66 -29.70
N ARG A 12 -0.08 -42.23 -29.20
CA ARG A 12 -1.07 -41.48 -28.41
C ARG A 12 -0.50 -40.97 -27.08
N GLN A 13 0.39 -41.74 -26.46
CA GLN A 13 1.04 -41.38 -25.21
C GLN A 13 2.06 -40.25 -25.40
N GLN A 14 2.77 -40.23 -26.53
CA GLN A 14 3.72 -39.15 -26.86
C GLN A 14 3.03 -37.80 -27.13
N TRP A 15 1.84 -37.82 -27.77
CA TRP A 15 1.07 -36.60 -28.01
C TRP A 15 0.49 -35.99 -26.71
N ILE A 16 0.06 -36.84 -25.75
CA ILE A 16 -0.43 -36.38 -24.44
C ILE A 16 0.73 -35.78 -23.63
N ALA A 17 1.91 -36.42 -23.63
CA ALA A 17 3.08 -35.89 -22.94
C ALA A 17 3.56 -34.53 -23.53
N ALA A 18 3.52 -34.38 -24.87
CA ALA A 18 3.88 -33.12 -25.54
C ALA A 18 2.84 -32.00 -25.23
N LEU A 19 1.55 -32.34 -25.13
CA LEU A 19 0.48 -31.37 -24.80
C LEU A 19 0.58 -30.91 -23.35
N VAL A 20 0.91 -31.80 -22.41
CA VAL A 20 1.09 -31.46 -20.99
C VAL A 20 2.37 -30.63 -20.79
N MET A 21 3.43 -30.93 -21.51
CA MET A 21 4.70 -30.19 -21.41
C MET A 21 4.59 -28.79 -22.05
N GLY A 22 3.74 -28.61 -23.08
CA GLY A 22 3.46 -27.32 -23.69
C GLY A 22 2.63 -26.39 -22.79
N LEU A 23 1.81 -26.95 -21.89
CA LEU A 23 0.95 -26.18 -21.00
C LEU A 23 1.72 -25.56 -19.81
N VAL A 24 2.88 -26.12 -19.45
CA VAL A 24 3.71 -25.67 -18.31
C VAL A 24 4.58 -24.45 -18.67
N LEU A 25 4.72 -24.14 -19.97
CA LEU A 25 5.61 -23.06 -20.45
C LEU A 25 4.87 -21.76 -20.83
N LEU A 26 3.59 -21.64 -20.52
CA LEU A 26 2.91 -20.36 -20.69
C LEU A 26 3.46 -19.39 -19.63
N PRO A 27 4.09 -18.27 -20.02
CA PRO A 27 4.51 -17.28 -19.04
C PRO A 27 3.27 -16.76 -18.32
N VAL A 28 3.16 -17.05 -17.03
CA VAL A 28 2.20 -16.38 -16.15
C VAL A 28 2.66 -14.94 -16.07
N HIS A 29 2.09 -14.08 -16.90
CA HIS A 29 2.23 -12.64 -16.75
C HIS A 29 1.49 -12.27 -15.47
N ALA A 30 2.22 -12.11 -14.38
CA ALA A 30 1.70 -11.46 -13.19
C ALA A 30 1.33 -10.03 -13.61
N GLN A 31 0.04 -9.78 -13.82
CA GLN A 31 -0.45 -8.43 -14.05
C GLN A 31 -0.26 -7.69 -12.73
N THR A 32 0.61 -6.71 -12.72
CA THR A 32 0.70 -5.76 -11.61
C THR A 32 -0.69 -5.12 -11.48
N PRO A 33 -1.34 -5.21 -10.30
CA PRO A 33 -2.64 -4.58 -10.14
C PRO A 33 -2.53 -3.09 -10.48
N PRO A 34 -3.55 -2.49 -11.10
CA PRO A 34 -3.54 -1.07 -11.40
C PRO A 34 -3.28 -0.29 -10.12
N VAL A 35 -2.39 0.69 -10.19
CA VAL A 35 -2.14 1.61 -9.06
C VAL A 35 -3.42 2.36 -8.76
N GLU A 36 -3.86 2.29 -7.51
CA GLU A 36 -5.05 2.99 -7.06
C GLU A 36 -4.66 4.33 -6.42
N PRO A 37 -5.40 5.42 -6.69
CA PRO A 37 -5.13 6.74 -6.10
C PRO A 37 -5.06 6.70 -4.57
N ARG A 38 -5.80 5.79 -3.92
CA ARG A 38 -5.76 5.57 -2.47
C ARG A 38 -4.36 5.22 -1.96
N GLN A 39 -3.62 4.38 -2.66
CA GLN A 39 -2.28 3.98 -2.25
C GLN A 39 -1.32 5.18 -2.32
N THR A 40 -1.40 5.97 -3.38
CA THR A 40 -0.61 7.20 -3.52
C THR A 40 -0.95 8.20 -2.40
N TRP A 41 -2.24 8.34 -2.09
CA TRP A 41 -2.71 9.20 -0.99
C TRP A 41 -2.16 8.76 0.38
N GLN A 42 -2.19 7.45 0.66
CA GLN A 42 -1.65 6.89 1.91
C GLN A 42 -0.15 7.16 2.08
N MET A 43 0.63 7.06 0.99
CA MET A 43 2.06 7.38 1.04
C MET A 43 2.31 8.87 1.31
N LEU A 44 1.51 9.76 0.72
CA LEU A 44 1.58 11.20 0.99
C LEU A 44 1.23 11.53 2.44
N ASP A 45 0.20 10.89 2.99
CA ASP A 45 -0.19 11.06 4.39
C ASP A 45 0.90 10.57 5.34
N TYR A 46 1.49 9.39 5.06
CA TYR A 46 2.61 8.84 5.83
C TYR A 46 3.82 9.80 5.83
N ILE A 47 4.26 10.28 4.66
CA ILE A 47 5.35 11.26 4.57
C ILE A 47 5.03 12.51 5.39
N ALA A 48 3.79 13.01 5.33
CA ALA A 48 3.40 14.23 6.04
C ALA A 48 3.44 14.11 7.56
N VAL A 49 3.27 12.90 8.10
CA VAL A 49 3.24 12.62 9.53
C VAL A 49 4.61 12.21 10.05
N ASP A 50 5.26 11.26 9.37
CA ASP A 50 6.40 10.53 9.95
C ASP A 50 7.76 11.10 9.54
N TYR A 51 7.84 11.97 8.53
CA TYR A 51 9.10 12.59 8.12
C TYR A 51 9.83 13.32 9.26
N ALA A 52 9.12 13.90 10.22
CA ALA A 52 9.70 14.58 11.36
C ALA A 52 10.50 13.65 12.30
N ALA A 53 10.16 12.36 12.33
CA ALA A 53 10.91 11.35 13.08
C ALA A 53 12.20 10.93 12.34
N ALA A 54 12.20 11.03 11.01
CA ALA A 54 13.35 10.69 10.17
C ALA A 54 14.39 11.81 10.10
N VAL A 55 13.95 13.10 10.03
CA VAL A 55 14.80 14.27 9.80
C VAL A 55 14.39 15.43 10.69
N HIS A 56 15.38 16.05 11.35
CA HIS A 56 15.20 17.28 12.11
C HIS A 56 16.37 18.23 11.93
N GLY A 57 16.08 19.49 11.59
CA GLY A 57 17.09 20.53 11.38
C GLY A 57 18.13 20.16 10.31
N GLY A 58 17.73 19.50 9.23
CA GLY A 58 18.61 19.03 8.15
C GLY A 58 19.46 17.81 8.48
N ARG A 59 19.26 17.18 9.66
CA ARG A 59 20.04 16.02 10.13
C ARG A 59 19.15 14.79 10.15
N ILE A 60 19.69 13.65 9.69
CA ILE A 60 19.03 12.36 9.75
C ILE A 60 19.06 11.89 11.21
N LEU A 61 17.88 11.65 11.80
CA LEU A 61 17.69 11.07 13.12
C LEU A 61 17.65 9.54 13.06
N SER A 62 16.91 9.01 12.07
CA SER A 62 16.77 7.58 11.82
C SER A 62 17.12 7.28 10.36
N PRO A 63 18.24 6.60 10.07
CA PRO A 63 18.62 6.27 8.70
C PRO A 63 17.61 5.35 7.99
N GLY A 64 16.97 4.42 8.73
CA GLY A 64 15.95 3.52 8.17
C GLY A 64 14.71 4.28 7.74
N GLU A 65 14.15 5.10 8.65
CA GLU A 65 12.99 5.95 8.35
C GLU A 65 13.27 6.93 7.22
N TYR A 66 14.48 7.52 7.19
CA TYR A 66 14.84 8.43 6.11
C TYR A 66 14.89 7.73 4.74
N ALA A 67 15.45 6.52 4.68
CA ALA A 67 15.45 5.73 3.45
C ALA A 67 14.01 5.40 2.99
N GLU A 68 13.11 5.10 3.91
CA GLU A 68 11.69 4.86 3.63
C GLU A 68 11.00 6.12 3.11
N MET A 69 11.28 7.29 3.68
CA MET A 69 10.77 8.57 3.16
C MET A 69 11.21 8.84 1.72
N GLN A 70 12.47 8.53 1.38
CA GLN A 70 12.98 8.64 0.01
C GLN A 70 12.28 7.67 -0.94
N GLU A 71 12.09 6.42 -0.51
CA GLU A 71 11.38 5.41 -1.29
C GLU A 71 9.92 5.82 -1.54
N PHE A 72 9.20 6.27 -0.52
CA PHE A 72 7.81 6.69 -0.65
C PHE A 72 7.66 7.93 -1.54
N ALA A 73 8.52 8.94 -1.41
CA ALA A 73 8.48 10.10 -2.27
C ALA A 73 8.69 9.73 -3.75
N SER A 74 9.64 8.83 -4.03
CA SER A 74 9.90 8.31 -5.37
C SER A 74 8.74 7.44 -5.88
N ALA A 75 8.14 6.63 -5.02
CA ALA A 75 6.99 5.80 -5.35
C ALA A 75 5.76 6.65 -5.68
N VAL A 76 5.46 7.70 -4.91
CA VAL A 76 4.39 8.67 -5.20
C VAL A 76 4.55 9.24 -6.61
N ARG A 77 5.75 9.69 -6.97
CA ARG A 77 6.04 10.21 -8.31
C ARG A 77 5.75 9.19 -9.39
N THR A 78 6.22 7.96 -9.21
CA THR A 78 6.06 6.85 -10.16
C THR A 78 4.59 6.46 -10.30
N GLN A 79 3.86 6.35 -9.18
CA GLN A 79 2.45 6.00 -9.19
C GLN A 79 1.59 7.06 -9.89
N LEU A 80 1.86 8.34 -9.65
CA LEU A 80 1.16 9.45 -10.34
C LEU A 80 1.29 9.37 -11.87
N GLN A 81 2.39 8.81 -12.41
CA GLN A 81 2.56 8.61 -13.85
C GLN A 81 1.65 7.52 -14.42
N THR A 82 1.24 6.55 -13.58
CA THR A 82 0.44 5.39 -13.99
C THR A 82 -1.06 5.58 -13.74
N LEU A 83 -1.45 6.62 -13.01
CA LEU A 83 -2.86 6.96 -12.82
C LEU A 83 -3.52 7.35 -14.15
N PRO A 84 -4.83 7.19 -14.26
CA PRO A 84 -5.57 7.67 -15.44
C PRO A 84 -5.25 9.15 -15.72
N ALA A 85 -5.10 9.50 -17.00
CA ALA A 85 -4.77 10.87 -17.39
C ALA A 85 -5.84 11.86 -16.92
N SER A 86 -5.41 12.96 -16.32
CA SER A 86 -6.27 14.04 -15.87
C SER A 86 -5.66 15.41 -16.20
N PRO A 87 -6.47 16.49 -16.23
CA PRO A 87 -5.96 17.84 -16.45
C PRO A 87 -4.95 18.31 -15.37
N GLN A 88 -5.05 17.78 -14.16
CA GLN A 88 -4.18 18.16 -13.03
C GLN A 88 -2.93 17.29 -12.89
N GLN A 89 -2.86 16.16 -13.60
CA GLN A 89 -1.73 15.23 -13.51
C GLN A 89 -0.35 15.90 -13.74
N PRO A 90 -0.16 16.80 -14.71
CA PRO A 90 1.14 17.49 -14.88
C PRO A 90 1.54 18.33 -13.67
N ARG A 91 0.56 18.98 -13.01
CA ARG A 91 0.79 19.74 -11.77
C ARG A 91 1.16 18.82 -10.61
N LEU A 92 0.44 17.71 -10.45
CA LEU A 92 0.75 16.71 -9.42
C LEU A 92 2.16 16.14 -9.60
N LEU A 93 2.58 15.84 -10.84
CA LEU A 93 3.92 15.36 -11.14
C LEU A 93 4.99 16.42 -10.82
N ALA A 94 4.77 17.69 -11.17
CA ALA A 94 5.71 18.76 -10.82
C ALA A 94 5.86 18.92 -9.30
N ARG A 95 4.78 18.76 -8.54
CA ARG A 95 4.82 18.78 -7.07
C ARG A 95 5.51 17.53 -6.49
N ALA A 96 5.34 16.37 -7.14
CA ALA A 96 6.05 15.15 -6.73
C ALA A 96 7.57 15.31 -6.92
N ASP A 97 8.02 15.94 -8.01
CA ASP A 97 9.44 16.28 -8.19
C ASP A 97 9.94 17.22 -7.09
N GLN A 98 9.13 18.20 -6.64
CA GLN A 98 9.44 19.06 -5.53
C GLN A 98 9.52 18.30 -4.20
N LEU A 99 8.61 17.33 -3.96
CA LEU A 99 8.61 16.50 -2.76
C LEU A 99 9.85 15.62 -2.70
N VAL A 100 10.21 14.94 -3.78
CA VAL A 100 11.46 14.16 -3.88
C VAL A 100 12.67 15.03 -3.56
N ALA A 101 12.77 16.19 -4.20
CA ALA A 101 13.89 17.12 -3.95
C ALA A 101 13.93 17.62 -2.49
N ALA A 102 12.77 17.92 -1.89
CA ALA A 102 12.70 18.37 -0.50
C ALA A 102 13.16 17.28 0.48
N VAL A 103 12.76 16.03 0.24
CA VAL A 103 13.19 14.87 1.05
C VAL A 103 14.70 14.65 0.89
N ASP A 104 15.24 14.66 -0.33
CA ASP A 104 16.67 14.44 -0.60
C ASP A 104 17.55 15.54 0.01
N LEU A 105 17.08 16.77 -0.01
CA LEU A 105 17.77 17.93 0.61
C LEU A 105 17.60 17.98 2.13
N LYS A 106 16.85 17.05 2.73
CA LYS A 106 16.54 17.03 4.16
C LYS A 106 15.91 18.35 4.62
N ALA A 107 14.95 18.83 3.83
CA ALA A 107 14.23 20.06 4.11
C ALA A 107 13.53 20.01 5.46
N ASP A 108 13.10 21.16 5.97
CA ASP A 108 12.36 21.27 7.22
C ASP A 108 11.09 20.40 7.18
N SER A 109 10.79 19.74 8.30
CA SER A 109 9.65 18.80 8.38
C SER A 109 8.32 19.47 8.13
N THR A 110 8.14 20.73 8.53
CA THR A 110 6.92 21.49 8.25
C THR A 110 6.76 21.75 6.74
N GLN A 111 7.87 22.02 6.05
CA GLN A 111 7.86 22.23 4.60
C GLN A 111 7.47 20.93 3.88
N VAL A 112 8.07 19.80 4.23
CA VAL A 112 7.76 18.48 3.63
C VAL A 112 6.31 18.09 3.91
N ALA A 113 5.85 18.23 5.15
CA ALA A 113 4.47 17.94 5.54
C ALA A 113 3.44 18.82 4.80
N THR A 114 3.72 20.11 4.65
CA THR A 114 2.85 21.04 3.91
C THR A 114 2.76 20.65 2.44
N LEU A 115 3.90 20.29 1.84
CA LEU A 115 3.94 19.86 0.44
C LEU A 115 3.18 18.55 0.23
N ALA A 116 3.41 17.55 1.07
CA ALA A 116 2.76 16.24 0.99
C ALA A 116 1.25 16.34 1.22
N ARG A 117 0.77 17.06 2.25
CA ARG A 117 -0.66 17.28 2.49
C ARG A 117 -1.34 18.01 1.35
N GLY A 118 -0.74 19.08 0.85
CA GLY A 118 -1.33 19.81 -0.28
C GLY A 118 -1.36 18.98 -1.56
N MET A 119 -0.44 18.02 -1.75
CA MET A 119 -0.52 17.05 -2.85
C MET A 119 -1.63 16.02 -2.60
N ALA A 120 -1.81 15.56 -1.37
CA ALA A 120 -2.88 14.65 -0.99
C ALA A 120 -4.26 15.28 -1.26
N ASP A 121 -4.45 16.55 -0.93
CA ASP A 121 -5.67 17.31 -1.21
C ASP A 121 -5.93 17.45 -2.72
N ASP A 122 -4.91 17.85 -3.49
CA ASP A 122 -5.00 17.96 -4.96
C ASP A 122 -5.31 16.59 -5.59
N LEU A 123 -4.72 15.50 -5.09
CA LEU A 123 -4.99 14.13 -5.57
C LEU A 123 -6.44 13.71 -5.32
N LEU A 124 -6.97 13.99 -4.13
CA LEU A 124 -8.37 13.68 -3.77
C LEU A 124 -9.37 14.48 -4.61
N ALA A 125 -9.04 15.73 -4.95
CA ALA A 125 -9.88 16.57 -5.78
C ALA A 125 -9.96 16.04 -7.22
N ASP A 126 -8.88 15.48 -7.75
CA ASP A 126 -8.77 15.00 -9.12
C ASP A 126 -9.20 13.52 -9.27
N TYR A 127 -8.90 12.70 -8.26
CA TYR A 127 -9.22 11.28 -8.18
C TYR A 127 -10.02 10.99 -6.91
N PRO A 128 -11.34 11.17 -6.91
CA PRO A 128 -12.16 10.91 -5.73
C PRO A 128 -12.04 9.46 -5.28
N ILE A 129 -11.39 9.26 -4.15
CA ILE A 129 -11.31 7.96 -3.49
C ILE A 129 -12.32 7.95 -2.36
N GLY A 130 -13.11 6.89 -2.26
CA GLY A 130 -14.01 6.68 -1.12
C GLY A 130 -13.20 6.43 0.17
N ALA A 131 -12.44 7.44 0.60
CA ALA A 131 -11.56 7.33 1.75
C ALA A 131 -12.33 7.26 3.07
N VAL A 132 -13.51 7.86 3.09
CA VAL A 132 -14.39 7.92 4.27
C VAL A 132 -15.75 7.36 3.91
N PRO A 133 -16.36 6.50 4.73
CA PRO A 133 -17.74 6.08 4.55
C PRO A 133 -18.67 7.30 4.49
N VAL A 134 -19.54 7.36 3.47
CA VAL A 134 -20.51 8.46 3.30
C VAL A 134 -21.60 8.47 4.37
N SER A 135 -21.72 7.41 5.15
CA SER A 135 -22.61 7.31 6.31
C SER A 135 -21.90 6.59 7.45
N PRO A 136 -22.22 6.95 8.72
CA PRO A 136 -21.69 6.21 9.86
C PRO A 136 -22.07 4.72 9.75
N PRO A 137 -21.18 3.80 10.11
CA PRO A 137 -21.50 2.38 10.13
C PRO A 137 -22.52 2.09 11.24
N GLU A 138 -23.36 1.06 11.04
CA GLU A 138 -24.34 0.60 12.03
C GLU A 138 -23.66 0.24 13.36
N PRO A 139 -24.07 0.82 14.50
CA PRO A 139 -23.43 0.61 15.80
C PRO A 139 -23.29 -0.87 16.21
N ALA A 140 -24.32 -1.68 15.93
CA ALA A 140 -24.30 -3.11 16.23
C ALA A 140 -23.19 -3.84 15.46
N ARG A 141 -22.97 -3.47 14.17
CA ARG A 141 -21.89 -4.00 13.35
C ARG A 141 -20.52 -3.57 13.87
N VAL A 142 -20.37 -2.32 14.26
CA VAL A 142 -19.12 -1.79 14.85
C VAL A 142 -18.78 -2.55 16.12
N THR A 143 -19.75 -2.71 17.03
CA THR A 143 -19.57 -3.45 18.28
C THR A 143 -19.16 -4.91 18.03
N ALA A 144 -19.79 -5.56 17.06
CA ALA A 144 -19.45 -6.95 16.72
C ALA A 144 -18.03 -7.06 16.12
N LEU A 145 -17.65 -6.14 15.22
CA LEU A 145 -16.31 -6.10 14.63
C LEU A 145 -15.25 -5.80 15.69
N TYR A 146 -15.50 -4.84 16.58
CA TYR A 146 -14.58 -4.52 17.67
C TYR A 146 -14.35 -5.73 18.56
N ALA A 147 -15.41 -6.40 19.00
CA ALA A 147 -15.30 -7.60 19.82
C ALA A 147 -14.50 -8.72 19.17
N GLN A 148 -14.62 -8.89 17.85
CA GLN A 148 -13.96 -9.96 17.10
C GLN A 148 -12.51 -9.64 16.73
N GLN A 149 -12.20 -8.38 16.42
CA GLN A 149 -10.92 -8.01 15.80
C GLN A 149 -10.02 -7.17 16.71
N CYS A 150 -10.56 -6.43 17.65
CA CYS A 150 -9.83 -5.43 18.42
C CYS A 150 -9.75 -5.73 19.92
N ALA A 151 -10.83 -6.28 20.50
CA ALA A 151 -10.95 -6.43 21.94
C ALA A 151 -9.93 -7.40 22.55
N ALA A 152 -9.40 -8.34 21.80
CA ALA A 152 -8.38 -9.27 22.26
C ALA A 152 -7.11 -8.54 22.77
N CYS A 153 -6.72 -7.46 22.10
CA CYS A 153 -5.58 -6.62 22.46
C CYS A 153 -6.00 -5.36 23.23
N HIS A 154 -7.04 -4.66 22.77
CA HIS A 154 -7.45 -3.37 23.33
C HIS A 154 -8.44 -3.47 24.51
N GLY A 155 -8.86 -4.69 24.88
CA GLY A 155 -9.86 -4.92 25.94
C GLY A 155 -11.29 -4.67 25.47
N PRO A 156 -12.30 -5.22 26.19
CA PRO A 156 -13.71 -5.11 25.81
C PRO A 156 -14.25 -3.68 25.86
N THR A 157 -13.59 -2.80 26.58
CA THR A 157 -13.96 -1.39 26.75
C THR A 157 -12.96 -0.41 26.12
N GLY A 158 -11.96 -0.90 25.41
CA GLY A 158 -10.97 -0.05 24.72
C GLY A 158 -9.92 0.57 25.64
N ARG A 159 -9.65 -0.02 26.81
CA ARG A 159 -8.68 0.50 27.78
C ARG A 159 -7.25 0.01 27.60
N GLY A 160 -6.98 -0.75 26.54
CA GLY A 160 -5.66 -1.35 26.29
C GLY A 160 -5.36 -2.56 27.17
N ASP A 161 -6.36 -3.08 27.91
CA ASP A 161 -6.22 -4.14 28.93
C ASP A 161 -6.58 -5.54 28.40
N GLY A 162 -6.55 -5.75 27.09
CA GLY A 162 -6.82 -7.05 26.47
C GLY A 162 -5.69 -8.05 26.70
N LEU A 163 -6.05 -9.30 27.00
CA LEU A 163 -5.10 -10.35 27.34
C LEU A 163 -4.02 -10.60 26.27
N ALA A 164 -4.39 -10.51 25.00
CA ALA A 164 -3.44 -10.69 23.88
C ALA A 164 -2.48 -9.49 23.72
N GLY A 165 -2.84 -8.34 24.28
CA GLY A 165 -1.99 -7.15 24.28
C GLY A 165 -0.92 -7.12 25.36
N ALA A 166 -1.06 -7.94 26.41
CA ALA A 166 -0.22 -7.89 27.60
C ALA A 166 1.29 -8.19 27.35
N THR A 167 1.61 -8.84 26.24
CA THR A 167 2.99 -9.22 25.86
C THR A 167 3.53 -8.40 24.70
N LEU A 168 2.79 -7.42 24.20
CA LEU A 168 3.23 -6.58 23.09
C LEU A 168 4.09 -5.41 23.57
N ASP A 169 5.08 -5.04 22.76
CA ASP A 169 5.93 -3.87 22.98
C ASP A 169 5.96 -3.06 21.65
N PRO A 170 5.41 -1.85 21.62
CA PRO A 170 4.68 -1.16 22.69
C PRO A 170 3.34 -1.83 23.04
N PRO A 171 2.84 -1.63 24.29
CA PRO A 171 1.53 -2.13 24.67
C PRO A 171 0.40 -1.41 23.93
N PRO A 172 -0.78 -2.07 23.80
CA PRO A 172 -1.94 -1.43 23.15
C PRO A 172 -2.35 -0.15 23.88
N ILE A 173 -2.57 0.92 23.10
CA ILE A 173 -3.06 2.19 23.65
C ILE A 173 -4.52 2.07 24.11
N ALA A 174 -4.89 2.85 25.13
CA ALA A 174 -6.30 3.07 25.49
C ALA A 174 -6.96 4.01 24.47
N PHE A 175 -8.21 3.73 24.11
CA PHE A 175 -9.04 4.62 23.27
C PHE A 175 -9.91 5.55 24.11
N THR A 176 -9.79 5.51 25.44
CA THR A 176 -10.64 6.21 26.40
C THR A 176 -9.95 7.38 27.08
N ASP A 177 -8.72 7.72 26.67
CA ASP A 177 -7.92 8.82 27.23
C ASP A 177 -8.20 10.17 26.53
#